data_7a83691d898b86cfc55adecace152489
#
_entry.id   7a83691d898b86cfc55adecace152489
#
_cell.length_a   1.000
_cell.length_b   1.000
_cell.length_c   1.000
_cell.angle_alpha   90.00
_cell.angle_beta   90.00
_cell.angle_gamma   90.00
#
_symmetry.space_group_name_H-M   'P 1'
#
loop_
_entity.id
_entity.type
_entity.pdbx_description
1 polymer ?
#
loop_
_entity_poly.entity_id
_entity_poly.type
_entity_poly.pdbx_seq_one_letter_code
_entity_poly.pdbx_strand_id
1 'polypeptide(L)'
;DWKLREDARVTVMERTNARYLTHEEIPCVPDVTVMDVSFISVKLILPKAAELMEHKGRFYILIKPQFEAGRENVGKKGVVRDPAVHVQVIENIRAFLPEIHYHMAQLDFSPITGPEGNIEYITELLPGEEGGVDEARVREVVEQAHATLYA
;
A
#
# COMPACT_ATOMS: atom_id res chain seq x y z
N ASP A 1 5.38 -19.40 -5.06
CA ASP A 1 4.87 -20.48 -5.90
C ASP A 1 5.91 -20.91 -6.92
N TRP A 2 6.09 -22.24 -7.11
CA TRP A 2 7.07 -22.81 -8.03
C TRP A 2 6.83 -22.39 -9.49
N LYS A 3 5.60 -22.15 -9.88
CA LYS A 3 5.27 -21.69 -11.22
C LYS A 3 5.90 -20.34 -11.54
N LEU A 4 5.98 -19.45 -10.55
CA LEU A 4 6.65 -18.16 -10.71
C LEU A 4 8.17 -18.33 -10.78
N ARG A 5 8.74 -19.21 -9.95
CA ARG A 5 10.19 -19.47 -9.95
C ARG A 5 10.68 -20.06 -11.26
N GLU A 6 9.88 -20.89 -11.91
CA GLU A 6 10.23 -21.58 -13.15
C GLU A 6 9.94 -20.74 -14.40
N ASP A 7 9.21 -19.63 -14.28
CA ASP A 7 8.87 -18.77 -15.42
C ASP A 7 10.05 -17.87 -15.79
N ALA A 8 10.52 -17.98 -17.04
CA ALA A 8 11.67 -17.21 -17.52
C ALA A 8 11.45 -15.68 -17.48
N ARG A 9 10.19 -15.22 -17.41
CA ARG A 9 9.85 -13.79 -17.33
C ARG A 9 9.97 -13.25 -15.90
N VAL A 10 10.12 -14.12 -14.90
CA VAL A 10 10.15 -13.76 -13.49
C VAL A 10 11.56 -13.84 -12.95
N THR A 11 12.04 -12.75 -12.36
CA THR A 11 13.27 -12.70 -11.58
C THR A 11 12.90 -12.72 -10.11
N VAL A 12 13.32 -13.75 -9.38
CA VAL A 12 13.07 -13.88 -7.94
C VAL A 12 14.26 -13.29 -7.18
N MET A 13 13.98 -12.34 -6.30
CA MET A 13 14.97 -11.72 -5.42
C MET A 13 14.55 -11.89 -3.97
N GLU A 14 15.00 -12.96 -3.34
CA GLU A 14 14.77 -13.21 -1.93
C GLU A 14 15.86 -12.56 -1.07
N ARG A 15 15.57 -12.36 0.22
CA ARG A 15 16.51 -11.78 1.19
C ARG A 15 17.08 -10.43 0.73
N THR A 16 16.25 -9.66 0.04
CA THR A 16 16.62 -8.37 -0.54
C THR A 16 15.79 -7.29 0.11
N ASN A 17 16.45 -6.24 0.62
CA ASN A 17 15.75 -5.10 1.20
C ASN A 17 15.36 -4.13 0.09
N ALA A 18 14.07 -4.03 -0.18
CA ALA A 18 13.53 -3.20 -1.25
C ALA A 18 13.87 -1.71 -1.11
N ARG A 19 14.17 -1.23 0.10
CA ARG A 19 14.55 0.16 0.34
C ARG A 19 15.87 0.56 -0.32
N TYR A 20 16.70 -0.43 -0.65
CA TYR A 20 18.06 -0.20 -1.18
C TYR A 20 18.25 -0.72 -2.60
N LEU A 21 17.16 -1.06 -3.29
CA LEU A 21 17.22 -1.50 -4.69
C LEU A 21 17.69 -0.37 -5.61
N THR A 22 18.46 -0.75 -6.61
CA THR A 22 18.92 0.16 -7.67
C THR A 22 18.67 -0.48 -9.03
N HIS A 23 19.01 0.23 -10.11
CA HIS A 23 18.95 -0.34 -11.46
C HIS A 23 20.02 -1.40 -11.72
N GLU A 24 20.94 -1.63 -10.77
CA GLU A 24 21.85 -2.79 -10.85
C GLU A 24 21.07 -4.08 -10.66
N GLU A 25 20.15 -4.13 -9.70
CA GLU A 25 19.29 -5.29 -9.44
C GLU A 25 18.06 -5.32 -10.35
N ILE A 26 17.56 -4.13 -10.71
CA ILE A 26 16.38 -3.97 -11.58
C ILE A 26 16.80 -3.17 -12.81
N PRO A 27 17.31 -3.84 -13.87
CA PRO A 27 17.93 -3.17 -15.01
C PRO A 27 16.93 -2.53 -15.99
N CYS A 28 15.64 -2.60 -15.70
CA CYS A 28 14.60 -1.94 -16.49
C CYS A 28 13.95 -0.82 -15.69
N VAL A 29 13.14 0.00 -16.36
CA VAL A 29 12.24 0.96 -15.72
C VAL A 29 10.86 0.31 -15.65
N PRO A 30 10.40 -0.17 -14.48
CA PRO A 30 9.10 -0.82 -14.38
C PRO A 30 7.94 0.14 -14.70
N ASP A 31 6.90 -0.39 -15.31
CA ASP A 31 5.67 0.36 -15.60
C ASP A 31 4.67 0.27 -14.45
N VAL A 32 4.69 -0.83 -13.73
CA VAL A 32 3.75 -1.13 -12.64
C VAL A 32 4.50 -1.71 -11.46
N THR A 33 4.20 -1.22 -10.27
CA THR A 33 4.63 -1.83 -9.01
C THR A 33 3.40 -2.27 -8.23
N VAL A 34 3.40 -3.53 -7.83
CA VAL A 34 2.41 -4.09 -6.90
C VAL A 34 3.10 -4.26 -5.55
N MET A 35 2.45 -3.83 -4.46
CA MET A 35 3.07 -3.83 -3.14
C MET A 35 2.16 -4.46 -2.09
N ASP A 36 2.64 -5.53 -1.51
CA ASP A 36 2.03 -6.22 -0.38
C ASP A 36 3.13 -6.46 0.66
N VAL A 37 3.30 -5.50 1.57
CA VAL A 37 4.38 -5.54 2.56
C VAL A 37 3.82 -5.62 3.97
N SER A 38 4.57 -6.26 4.86
CA SER A 38 4.21 -6.47 6.26
C SER A 38 5.33 -5.98 7.18
N PHE A 39 4.94 -5.54 8.38
CA PHE A 39 5.86 -5.09 9.44
C PHE A 39 6.66 -3.83 9.11
N ILE A 40 6.23 -3.08 8.10
CA ILE A 40 6.86 -1.83 7.69
C ILE A 40 5.81 -0.93 7.06
N SER A 41 5.97 0.38 7.21
CA SER A 41 5.11 1.34 6.49
C SER A 41 5.46 1.37 5.01
N VAL A 42 4.45 1.44 4.16
CA VAL A 42 4.63 1.62 2.71
C VAL A 42 5.38 2.92 2.39
N LYS A 43 5.28 3.93 3.26
CA LYS A 43 5.99 5.20 3.08
C LYS A 43 7.51 5.06 3.07
N LEU A 44 8.05 3.97 3.61
CA LEU A 44 9.48 3.69 3.60
C LEU A 44 9.95 3.04 2.29
N ILE A 45 9.05 2.42 1.54
CA ILE A 45 9.38 1.69 0.31
C ILE A 45 8.96 2.46 -0.94
N LEU A 46 7.83 3.18 -0.88
CA LEU A 46 7.30 3.92 -2.02
C LEU A 46 8.31 4.87 -2.70
N PRO A 47 9.14 5.65 -1.96
CA PRO A 47 10.09 6.54 -2.62
C PRO A 47 11.08 5.81 -3.53
N LYS A 48 11.60 4.68 -3.09
CA LYS A 48 12.55 3.90 -3.90
C LYS A 48 11.87 3.29 -5.12
N ALA A 49 10.68 2.74 -4.95
CA ALA A 49 9.92 2.18 -6.07
C ALA A 49 9.54 3.25 -7.10
N ALA A 50 9.13 4.43 -6.64
CA ALA A 50 8.85 5.56 -7.52
C ALA A 50 10.08 6.00 -8.30
N GLU A 51 11.23 6.07 -7.64
CA GLU A 51 12.51 6.38 -8.28
C GLU A 51 12.87 5.38 -9.37
N LEU A 52 12.73 4.08 -9.09
CA LEU A 52 13.00 3.01 -10.06
C LEU A 52 12.07 3.07 -11.27
N MET A 53 10.85 3.56 -11.11
CA MET A 53 9.89 3.79 -12.20
C MET A 53 10.05 5.15 -12.86
N GLU A 54 11.05 5.94 -12.46
CA GLU A 54 11.27 7.32 -12.94
C GLU A 54 10.03 8.20 -12.76
N HIS A 55 9.23 7.95 -11.72
CA HIS A 55 7.99 8.65 -11.40
C HIS A 55 6.96 8.65 -12.55
N LYS A 56 7.00 7.63 -13.40
CA LYS A 56 6.11 7.50 -14.58
C LYS A 56 5.16 6.31 -14.48
N GLY A 57 5.53 5.28 -13.72
CA GLY A 57 4.73 4.07 -13.57
C GLY A 57 3.58 4.24 -12.57
N ARG A 58 2.79 3.20 -12.42
CA ARG A 58 1.66 3.18 -11.48
C ARG A 58 1.87 2.14 -10.39
N PHE A 59 1.21 2.39 -9.26
CA PHE A 59 1.21 1.46 -8.12
C PHE A 59 -0.17 0.87 -7.90
N TYR A 60 -0.17 -0.39 -7.46
CA TYR A 60 -1.30 -0.99 -6.75
C TYR A 60 -0.77 -1.51 -5.42
N ILE A 61 -1.21 -0.91 -4.32
CA ILE A 61 -0.68 -1.24 -3.00
C ILE A 61 -1.79 -1.65 -2.04
N LEU A 62 -1.45 -2.57 -1.12
CA LEU A 62 -2.28 -2.85 0.04
C LEU A 62 -1.90 -1.93 1.18
N ILE A 63 -2.90 -1.31 1.79
CA ILE A 63 -2.75 -0.52 3.00
C ILE A 63 -3.22 -1.39 4.16
N LYS A 64 -2.31 -1.65 5.09
CA LYS A 64 -2.53 -2.52 6.24
C LYS A 64 -2.46 -1.68 7.52
N PRO A 65 -3.61 -1.27 8.08
CA PRO A 65 -3.62 -0.39 9.25
C PRO A 65 -2.77 -0.90 10.42
N GLN A 66 -2.68 -2.22 10.59
CA GLN A 66 -1.88 -2.83 11.66
C GLN A 66 -0.38 -2.51 11.56
N PHE A 67 0.12 -2.13 10.38
CA PHE A 67 1.53 -1.77 10.17
C PHE A 67 1.74 -0.27 9.92
N GLU A 68 0.66 0.50 9.91
CA GLU A 68 0.69 1.95 9.63
C GLU A 68 0.27 2.80 10.83
N ALA A 69 -0.52 2.24 11.74
CA ALA A 69 -1.22 3.00 12.78
C ALA A 69 -0.39 3.34 14.02
N GLY A 70 0.79 2.76 14.17
CA GLY A 70 1.56 2.84 15.41
C GLY A 70 1.06 1.83 16.46
N ARG A 71 1.95 1.41 17.35
CA ARG A 71 1.68 0.34 18.33
C ARG A 71 0.53 0.67 19.28
N GLU A 72 0.39 1.94 19.63
CA GLU A 72 -0.65 2.43 20.56
C GLU A 72 -2.07 2.21 20.04
N ASN A 73 -2.24 2.10 18.72
CA ASN A 73 -3.53 1.91 18.07
C ASN A 73 -3.84 0.46 17.71
N VAL A 74 -2.93 -0.44 18.01
CA VAL A 74 -3.08 -1.87 17.70
C VAL A 74 -3.52 -2.60 18.97
N GLY A 75 -4.64 -3.33 18.88
CA GLY A 75 -5.19 -4.10 19.98
C GLY A 75 -4.35 -5.34 20.33
N LYS A 76 -4.74 -6.02 21.42
CA LYS A 76 -4.01 -7.19 21.98
C LYS A 76 -3.78 -8.34 20.99
N LYS A 77 -4.64 -8.47 19.98
CA LYS A 77 -4.55 -9.53 18.97
C LYS A 77 -3.90 -9.05 17.66
N GLY A 78 -3.27 -7.88 17.67
CA GLY A 78 -2.70 -7.31 16.45
C GLY A 78 -3.73 -6.73 15.50
N VAL A 79 -4.91 -6.36 15.98
CA VAL A 79 -6.00 -5.86 15.14
C VAL A 79 -6.31 -4.40 15.44
N VAL A 80 -6.39 -3.60 14.38
CA VAL A 80 -6.84 -2.20 14.45
C VAL A 80 -8.32 -2.16 14.11
N ARG A 81 -9.17 -1.89 15.11
CA ARG A 81 -10.64 -1.93 14.95
C ARG A 81 -11.30 -0.56 14.81
N ASP A 82 -10.64 0.49 15.27
CA ASP A 82 -11.21 1.83 15.27
C ASP A 82 -11.26 2.41 13.85
N PRO A 83 -12.47 2.68 13.30
CA PRO A 83 -12.59 3.27 11.97
C PRO A 83 -11.87 4.63 11.84
N ALA A 84 -11.83 5.41 12.91
CA ALA A 84 -11.12 6.70 12.89
C ALA A 84 -9.62 6.51 12.68
N VAL A 85 -9.05 5.44 13.22
CA VAL A 85 -7.63 5.09 13.01
C VAL A 85 -7.40 4.68 11.56
N HIS A 86 -8.32 3.91 10.96
CA HIS A 86 -8.23 3.53 9.54
C HIS A 86 -8.26 4.78 8.64
N VAL A 87 -9.16 5.73 8.91
CA VAL A 87 -9.21 6.99 8.18
C VAL A 87 -7.87 7.73 8.31
N GLN A 88 -7.34 7.83 9.52
CA GLN A 88 -6.08 8.52 9.78
C GLN A 88 -4.90 7.87 9.04
N VAL A 89 -4.84 6.54 9.02
CA VAL A 89 -3.81 5.78 8.30
C VAL A 89 -3.85 6.12 6.81
N ILE A 90 -5.02 6.05 6.20
CA ILE A 90 -5.18 6.32 4.76
C ILE A 90 -4.87 7.78 4.45
N GLU A 91 -5.34 8.71 5.28
CA GLU A 91 -5.05 10.14 5.12
C GLU A 91 -3.56 10.46 5.26
N ASN A 92 -2.86 9.80 6.18
CA ASN A 92 -1.40 9.97 6.33
C ASN A 92 -0.65 9.52 5.07
N ILE A 93 -1.07 8.42 4.47
CA ILE A 93 -0.48 7.95 3.21
C ILE A 93 -0.80 8.93 2.10
N ARG A 94 -2.07 9.35 1.98
CA ARG A 94 -2.50 10.31 0.96
C ARG A 94 -1.72 11.64 1.04
N ALA A 95 -1.51 12.15 2.25
CA ALA A 95 -0.75 13.37 2.48
C ALA A 95 0.74 13.22 2.14
N PHE A 96 1.28 12.02 2.24
CA PHE A 96 2.67 11.73 1.92
C PHE A 96 2.93 11.70 0.39
N LEU A 97 1.97 11.26 -0.41
CA LEU A 97 2.17 10.98 -1.84
C LEU A 97 2.70 12.14 -2.67
N PRO A 98 2.33 13.41 -2.44
CA PRO A 98 2.93 14.53 -3.18
C PRO A 98 4.45 14.62 -3.06
N GLU A 99 5.03 14.14 -1.94
CA GLU A 99 6.49 14.13 -1.75
C GLU A 99 7.20 13.24 -2.77
N ILE A 100 6.50 12.27 -3.34
CA ILE A 100 7.04 11.40 -4.39
C ILE A 100 6.39 11.65 -5.75
N HIS A 101 5.66 12.76 -5.90
CA HIS A 101 5.00 13.20 -7.13
C HIS A 101 3.89 12.26 -7.60
N TYR A 102 3.13 11.71 -6.64
CA TYR A 102 2.01 10.80 -6.88
C TYR A 102 0.74 11.28 -6.19
N HIS A 103 -0.39 10.69 -6.58
CA HIS A 103 -1.67 10.88 -5.91
C HIS A 103 -2.41 9.56 -5.83
N MET A 104 -3.37 9.49 -4.91
CA MET A 104 -4.25 8.32 -4.73
C MET A 104 -5.40 8.45 -5.74
N ALA A 105 -5.33 7.69 -6.83
CA ALA A 105 -6.30 7.78 -7.91
C ALA A 105 -7.60 7.06 -7.58
N GLN A 106 -7.51 5.88 -6.95
CA GLN A 106 -8.67 5.08 -6.52
C GLN A 106 -8.37 4.41 -5.19
N LEU A 107 -9.42 4.14 -4.43
CA LEU A 107 -9.34 3.46 -3.13
C LEU A 107 -10.56 2.56 -2.96
N ASP A 108 -10.32 1.35 -2.46
CA ASP A 108 -11.38 0.45 -2.03
C ASP A 108 -10.87 -0.44 -0.88
N PHE A 109 -11.75 -1.20 -0.26
CA PHE A 109 -11.33 -2.16 0.75
C PHE A 109 -11.25 -3.56 0.15
N SER A 110 -10.34 -4.38 0.70
CA SER A 110 -10.24 -5.78 0.32
C SER A 110 -11.51 -6.53 0.73
N PRO A 111 -12.08 -7.38 -0.14
CA PRO A 111 -13.29 -8.13 0.21
C PRO A 111 -13.06 -9.20 1.28
N ILE A 112 -11.81 -9.51 1.58
CA ILE A 112 -11.42 -10.45 2.64
C ILE A 112 -10.55 -9.73 3.66
N THR A 113 -10.65 -10.17 4.92
CA THR A 113 -9.73 -9.67 5.96
C THR A 113 -8.37 -10.35 5.83
N GLY A 114 -7.34 -9.64 6.31
CA GLY A 114 -6.01 -10.21 6.45
C GLY A 114 -5.91 -11.14 7.65
N PRO A 115 -4.71 -11.65 7.95
CA PRO A 115 -4.46 -12.44 9.15
C PRO A 115 -4.97 -11.70 10.40
N GLU A 116 -5.41 -12.45 11.41
CA GLU A 116 -5.96 -11.92 12.66
C GLU A 116 -7.27 -11.13 12.49
N GLY A 117 -7.80 -11.00 11.28
CA GLY A 117 -9.06 -10.33 11.01
C GLY A 117 -8.94 -8.83 10.71
N ASN A 118 -7.77 -8.33 10.38
CA ASN A 118 -7.60 -6.93 10.00
C ASN A 118 -8.28 -6.63 8.66
N ILE A 119 -9.00 -5.51 8.59
CA ILE A 119 -9.44 -4.93 7.33
C ILE A 119 -8.22 -4.33 6.64
N GLU A 120 -8.07 -4.62 5.35
CA GLU A 120 -7.02 -4.06 4.50
C GLU A 120 -7.64 -3.30 3.33
N TYR A 121 -6.92 -2.31 2.83
CA TYR A 121 -7.39 -1.47 1.73
C TYR A 121 -6.48 -1.62 0.54
N ILE A 122 -7.03 -1.41 -0.65
CA ILE A 122 -6.25 -1.41 -1.90
C ILE A 122 -6.38 -0.03 -2.55
N THR A 123 -5.29 0.48 -3.06
CA THR A 123 -5.30 1.77 -3.75
C THR A 123 -4.45 1.73 -5.01
N GLU A 124 -4.89 2.47 -6.01
CA GLU A 124 -4.12 2.77 -7.21
C GLU A 124 -3.48 4.14 -7.05
N LEU A 125 -2.16 4.21 -7.25
CA LEU A 125 -1.43 5.47 -7.24
C LEU A 125 -0.96 5.79 -8.66
N LEU A 126 -1.22 7.00 -9.10
CA LEU A 126 -0.80 7.51 -10.41
C LEU A 126 0.12 8.71 -10.27
N PRO A 127 1.00 8.95 -11.27
CA PRO A 127 1.85 10.15 -11.28
C PRO A 127 1.04 11.44 -11.27
N GLY A 128 1.59 12.45 -10.62
CA GLY A 128 0.95 13.76 -10.46
C GLY A 128 0.56 13.99 -9.01
N GLU A 129 0.58 15.24 -8.58
CA GLU A 129 0.41 15.58 -7.16
C GLU A 129 -1.03 15.94 -6.79
N GLU A 130 -1.92 16.05 -7.76
CA GLU A 130 -3.30 16.50 -7.56
C GLU A 130 -4.33 15.52 -8.14
N GLY A 131 -5.52 15.57 -7.58
CA GLY A 131 -6.65 14.80 -8.07
C GLY A 131 -6.89 13.50 -7.32
N GLY A 132 -7.89 12.76 -7.78
CA GLY A 132 -8.23 11.43 -7.26
C GLY A 132 -9.08 11.44 -6.00
N VAL A 133 -8.74 10.57 -5.07
CA VAL A 133 -9.49 10.34 -3.83
C VAL A 133 -9.40 11.55 -2.90
N ASP A 134 -10.55 11.99 -2.39
CA ASP A 134 -10.66 13.03 -1.37
C ASP A 134 -10.99 12.45 0.02
N GLU A 135 -11.03 13.30 1.03
CA GLU A 135 -11.35 12.89 2.40
C GLU A 135 -12.72 12.22 2.51
N ALA A 136 -13.72 12.73 1.78
CA ALA A 136 -15.06 12.16 1.79
C ALA A 136 -15.05 10.72 1.28
N ARG A 137 -14.30 10.43 0.23
CA ARG A 137 -14.16 9.08 -0.29
C ARG A 137 -13.43 8.15 0.69
N VAL A 138 -12.39 8.63 1.35
CA VAL A 138 -11.69 7.86 2.37
C VAL A 138 -12.66 7.42 3.46
N ARG A 139 -13.46 8.34 4.00
CA ARG A 139 -14.44 8.06 5.05
C ARG A 139 -15.51 7.09 4.58
N GLU A 140 -16.01 7.26 3.37
CA GLU A 140 -17.00 6.37 2.76
C GLU A 140 -16.48 4.93 2.66
N VAL A 141 -15.26 4.75 2.16
CA VAL A 141 -14.66 3.42 2.01
C VAL A 141 -14.45 2.74 3.35
N VAL A 142 -13.95 3.48 4.34
CA VAL A 142 -13.75 2.95 5.71
C VAL A 142 -15.10 2.55 6.33
N GLU A 143 -16.13 3.36 6.19
CA GLU A 143 -17.46 3.08 6.70
C GLU A 143 -18.04 1.81 6.04
N GLN A 144 -17.94 1.71 4.72
CA GLN A 144 -18.41 0.54 3.98
C GLN A 144 -17.65 -0.73 4.38
N ALA A 145 -16.34 -0.63 4.56
CA ALA A 145 -15.51 -1.77 4.98
C ALA A 145 -15.94 -2.30 6.35
N HIS A 146 -16.14 -1.41 7.32
CA HIS A 146 -16.57 -1.81 8.68
C HIS A 146 -17.98 -2.38 8.68
N ALA A 147 -18.90 -1.79 7.93
CA ALA A 147 -20.26 -2.28 7.80
C ALA A 147 -20.32 -3.68 7.17
N THR A 148 -19.43 -3.96 6.22
CA THR A 148 -19.40 -5.23 5.48
C THR A 148 -18.67 -6.34 6.24
N LEU A 149 -17.50 -6.02 6.82
CA LEU A 149 -16.57 -7.01 7.35
C LEU A 149 -16.64 -7.16 8.88
N TYR A 150 -17.08 -6.13 9.59
CA TYR A 150 -17.18 -6.13 11.06
C TYR A 150 -18.63 -6.03 11.56
N ALA A 151 -19.57 -6.21 10.68
CA ALA A 151 -20.99 -6.20 11.05
C ALA A 151 -21.40 -7.41 11.93
#